data_6fe9e24e69708cc40d1952ee41042298
#
_entry.id   6fe9e24e69708cc40d1952ee41042298
#
_cell.length_a   1.000
_cell.length_b   1.000
_cell.length_c   1.000
_cell.angle_alpha   90.00
_cell.angle_beta   90.00
_cell.angle_gamma   90.00
#
_symmetry.space_group_name_H-M   'P 1'
#
loop_
_entity.id
_entity.type
_entity.pdbx_description
1 polymer ?
#
loop_
_entity_poly.entity_id
_entity_poly.type
_entity_poly.pdbx_seq_one_letter_code
_entity_poly.pdbx_strand_id
1 'polypeptide(L)'
;MTIFGYARASISQPSLDPQVDILATHGVSAEHLFTDALTGRRAERSGLQALQGAVRSGDTVLVTRLDRLGRDLNELIELIRAFDAAGVGLRFLEDDISTENGLARVVLAVLVAEAQAERRRLQERTSEGRVEAREKGVRFGRKPSVDRALVQELRRQGLGATDIARQMHIGRSTVYTILHSGQRDAPEDAP
;
A
#
# COMPACT_ATOMS: atom_id res chain seq x y z
N MET A 1 -34.16 -4.17 0.58
CA MET A 1 -33.38 -2.91 0.63
C MET A 1 -33.18 -2.59 2.09
N THR A 2 -31.98 -2.83 2.58
CA THR A 2 -31.58 -2.56 3.97
C THR A 2 -30.60 -1.39 3.99
N ILE A 3 -30.65 -0.56 5.03
CA ILE A 3 -29.73 0.56 5.21
C ILE A 3 -28.67 0.15 6.22
N PHE A 4 -27.41 0.16 5.79
CA PHE A 4 -26.24 -0.07 6.62
C PHE A 4 -25.49 1.21 6.87
N GLY A 5 -24.77 1.29 7.98
CA GLY A 5 -23.92 2.43 8.31
C GLY A 5 -22.47 2.00 8.52
N TYR A 6 -21.54 2.85 8.11
CA TYR A 6 -20.15 2.68 8.38
C TYR A 6 -19.52 3.93 8.99
N ALA A 7 -18.85 3.78 10.13
CA ALA A 7 -18.14 4.85 10.80
C ALA A 7 -16.69 4.45 11.09
N ARG A 8 -15.75 5.37 10.87
CA ARG A 8 -14.33 5.14 11.12
C ARG A 8 -13.69 6.29 11.89
N ALA A 9 -13.01 5.97 12.99
CA ALA A 9 -12.20 6.93 13.71
C ALA A 9 -11.01 7.39 12.85
N SER A 10 -10.57 8.64 13.04
CA SER A 10 -9.37 9.20 12.42
C SER A 10 -8.50 9.88 13.48
N ILE A 11 -7.24 10.20 13.13
CA ILE A 11 -6.33 10.92 14.04
C ILE A 11 -6.94 12.26 14.48
N SER A 12 -7.64 12.95 13.57
CA SER A 12 -8.29 14.24 13.85
C SER A 12 -9.65 14.09 14.57
N GLN A 13 -10.28 12.93 14.50
CA GLN A 13 -11.56 12.61 15.11
C GLN A 13 -11.52 11.21 15.74
N PRO A 14 -10.99 11.07 16.95
CA PRO A 14 -10.84 9.75 17.60
C PRO A 14 -12.17 9.18 18.10
N SER A 15 -13.20 10.01 18.41
CA SER A 15 -14.54 9.55 18.76
C SER A 15 -15.36 9.20 17.52
N LEU A 16 -16.10 8.11 17.62
CA LEU A 16 -17.07 7.66 16.63
C LEU A 16 -18.48 8.25 16.89
N ASP A 17 -18.75 8.74 18.09
CA ASP A 17 -20.10 9.14 18.53
C ASP A 17 -20.78 10.13 17.57
N PRO A 18 -20.13 11.20 17.08
CA PRO A 18 -20.79 12.12 16.16
C PRO A 18 -21.21 11.45 14.83
N GLN A 19 -20.40 10.50 14.34
CA GLN A 19 -20.73 9.76 13.11
C GLN A 19 -21.89 8.80 13.35
N VAL A 20 -21.87 8.10 14.48
CA VAL A 20 -22.94 7.17 14.90
C VAL A 20 -24.26 7.90 15.03
N ASP A 21 -24.28 9.06 15.68
CA ASP A 21 -25.49 9.90 15.85
C ASP A 21 -26.05 10.33 14.49
N ILE A 22 -25.22 10.80 13.58
CA ILE A 22 -25.63 11.18 12.21
C ILE A 22 -26.21 9.97 11.48
N LEU A 23 -25.55 8.82 11.52
CA LEU A 23 -26.03 7.61 10.85
C LEU A 23 -27.36 7.12 11.43
N ALA A 24 -27.50 7.16 12.75
CA ALA A 24 -28.75 6.79 13.44
C ALA A 24 -29.92 7.71 13.04
N THR A 25 -29.71 9.03 12.94
CA THR A 25 -30.74 9.97 12.46
C THR A 25 -31.17 9.74 11.03
N HIS A 26 -30.30 9.08 10.21
CA HIS A 26 -30.61 8.68 8.84
C HIS A 26 -31.14 7.24 8.72
N GLY A 27 -31.55 6.63 9.84
CA GLY A 27 -32.25 5.36 9.85
C GLY A 27 -31.36 4.11 9.93
N VAL A 28 -30.07 4.26 10.24
CA VAL A 28 -29.19 3.12 10.49
C VAL A 28 -29.48 2.56 11.88
N SER A 29 -29.91 1.31 11.97
CA SER A 29 -30.08 0.61 13.25
C SER A 29 -28.73 0.15 13.81
N ALA A 30 -28.65 -0.04 15.12
CA ALA A 30 -27.42 -0.46 15.80
C ALA A 30 -26.86 -1.80 15.27
N GLU A 31 -27.74 -2.71 14.86
CA GLU A 31 -27.36 -4.02 14.29
C GLU A 31 -26.77 -3.94 12.88
N HIS A 32 -27.06 -2.84 12.14
CA HIS A 32 -26.55 -2.57 10.80
C HIS A 32 -25.43 -1.52 10.79
N LEU A 33 -24.93 -1.14 11.96
CA LEU A 33 -23.83 -0.19 12.10
C LEU A 33 -22.49 -0.92 12.28
N PHE A 34 -21.57 -0.68 11.39
CA PHE A 34 -20.21 -1.22 11.40
C PHE A 34 -19.20 -0.13 11.69
N THR A 35 -18.24 -0.41 12.57
CA THR A 35 -17.30 0.61 13.03
C THR A 35 -15.86 0.09 13.00
N ASP A 36 -14.92 0.98 12.70
CA ASP A 36 -13.48 0.73 12.84
C ASP A 36 -12.84 1.83 13.70
N ALA A 37 -12.25 1.41 14.82
CA ALA A 37 -11.46 2.28 15.68
C ALA A 37 -10.01 2.35 15.22
N LEU A 38 -9.30 3.44 15.55
CA LEU A 38 -7.86 3.56 15.34
C LEU A 38 -7.13 2.71 16.38
N THR A 39 -6.75 1.48 16.03
CA THR A 39 -5.92 0.63 16.88
C THR A 39 -4.59 0.33 16.14
N GLY A 40 -3.52 1.04 16.51
CA GLY A 40 -2.15 0.74 16.08
C GLY A 40 -1.76 1.13 14.65
N ARG A 41 -0.51 0.82 14.28
CA ARG A 41 0.13 1.16 12.97
C ARG A 41 -0.49 0.48 11.74
N ARG A 42 -1.26 -0.59 11.93
CA ARG A 42 -2.08 -1.27 10.92
C ARG A 42 -3.44 -1.53 11.54
N ALA A 43 -4.29 -0.52 11.51
CA ALA A 43 -5.68 -0.72 11.89
C ALA A 43 -6.30 -1.72 10.91
N GLU A 44 -6.51 -2.95 11.38
CA GLU A 44 -7.33 -3.92 10.69
C GLU A 44 -8.73 -3.31 10.55
N ARG A 45 -9.28 -3.37 9.35
CA ARG A 45 -10.62 -2.84 9.06
C ARG A 45 -11.66 -3.96 9.17
N SER A 46 -11.70 -4.57 10.35
CA SER A 46 -12.62 -5.68 10.60
C SER A 46 -14.09 -5.27 10.45
N GLY A 47 -14.43 -4.03 10.83
CA GLY A 47 -15.76 -3.48 10.63
C GLY A 47 -16.12 -3.32 9.15
N LEU A 48 -15.20 -2.81 8.32
CA LEU A 48 -15.43 -2.71 6.87
C LEU A 48 -15.55 -4.09 6.23
N GLN A 49 -14.71 -5.03 6.61
CA GLN A 49 -14.77 -6.40 6.09
C GLN A 49 -16.09 -7.09 6.46
N ALA A 50 -16.54 -6.91 7.71
CA ALA A 50 -17.83 -7.42 8.17
C ALA A 50 -19.00 -6.78 7.41
N LEU A 51 -18.95 -5.46 7.17
CA LEU A 51 -19.93 -4.76 6.35
C LEU A 51 -19.99 -5.34 4.94
N GLN A 52 -18.84 -5.50 4.26
CA GLN A 52 -18.76 -6.08 2.91
C GLN A 52 -19.34 -7.50 2.86
N GLY A 53 -19.18 -8.27 3.93
CA GLY A 53 -19.77 -9.61 4.04
C GLY A 53 -21.30 -9.61 4.31
N ALA A 54 -21.81 -8.55 4.94
CA ALA A 54 -23.22 -8.44 5.33
C ALA A 54 -24.14 -7.93 4.22
N VAL A 55 -23.67 -6.96 3.41
CA VAL A 55 -24.49 -6.28 2.37
C VAL A 55 -24.87 -7.23 1.21
N ARG A 56 -25.98 -6.92 0.57
CA ARG A 56 -26.51 -7.63 -0.60
C ARG A 56 -26.91 -6.63 -1.68
N SER A 57 -27.08 -7.11 -2.90
CA SER A 57 -27.57 -6.28 -4.01
C SER A 57 -28.91 -5.63 -3.67
N GLY A 58 -29.02 -4.33 -3.93
CA GLY A 58 -30.16 -3.50 -3.59
C GLY A 58 -30.10 -2.85 -2.21
N ASP A 59 -29.06 -3.13 -1.40
CA ASP A 59 -28.86 -2.42 -0.13
C ASP A 59 -28.10 -1.10 -0.33
N THR A 60 -28.18 -0.23 0.69
CA THR A 60 -27.50 1.07 0.68
C THR A 60 -26.62 1.20 1.91
N VAL A 61 -25.39 1.62 1.73
CA VAL A 61 -24.43 1.94 2.80
C VAL A 61 -24.33 3.45 2.96
N LEU A 62 -24.61 3.94 4.16
CA LEU A 62 -24.44 5.33 4.55
C LEU A 62 -23.08 5.52 5.23
N VAL A 63 -22.38 6.56 4.83
CA VAL A 63 -21.12 7.02 5.42
C VAL A 63 -21.22 8.52 5.63
N THR A 64 -20.65 9.07 6.69
CA THR A 64 -20.75 10.51 6.90
C THR A 64 -19.97 11.29 5.84
N ARG A 65 -18.73 10.85 5.51
CA ARG A 65 -17.85 11.52 4.54
C ARG A 65 -17.02 10.52 3.73
N LEU A 66 -16.56 10.94 2.58
CA LEU A 66 -15.67 10.15 1.70
C LEU A 66 -14.40 9.67 2.41
N ASP A 67 -13.77 10.55 3.21
CA ASP A 67 -12.55 10.24 3.96
C ASP A 67 -12.77 9.24 5.12
N ARG A 68 -14.02 8.92 5.46
CA ARG A 68 -14.35 7.85 6.41
C ARG A 68 -14.36 6.48 5.74
N LEU A 69 -14.77 6.39 4.48
CA LEU A 69 -14.78 5.12 3.75
C LEU A 69 -13.38 4.70 3.31
N GLY A 70 -12.62 5.53 2.59
CA GLY A 70 -11.24 5.26 2.17
C GLY A 70 -10.20 5.92 3.08
N ARG A 71 -8.98 5.37 3.13
CA ARG A 71 -7.81 6.01 3.77
C ARG A 71 -7.09 6.95 2.82
N ASP A 72 -7.13 6.61 1.57
CA ASP A 72 -6.63 7.40 0.46
C ASP A 72 -7.57 7.27 -0.72
N LEU A 73 -7.30 8.04 -1.77
CA LEU A 73 -8.17 8.09 -2.93
C LEU A 73 -8.20 6.75 -3.70
N ASN A 74 -7.11 5.99 -3.74
CA ASN A 74 -7.09 4.71 -4.44
C ASN A 74 -7.96 3.67 -3.74
N GLU A 75 -7.82 3.55 -2.40
CA GLU A 75 -8.65 2.66 -1.60
C GLU A 75 -10.13 3.04 -1.70
N LEU A 76 -10.47 4.35 -1.66
CA LEU A 76 -11.84 4.83 -1.84
C LEU A 76 -12.43 4.38 -3.17
N ILE A 77 -11.67 4.51 -4.25
CA ILE A 77 -12.06 4.11 -5.59
C ILE A 77 -12.31 2.60 -5.67
N GLU A 78 -11.39 1.80 -5.12
CA GLU A 78 -11.53 0.34 -5.09
C GLU A 78 -12.79 -0.08 -4.33
N LEU A 79 -13.06 0.55 -3.19
CA LEU A 79 -14.26 0.29 -2.39
C LEU A 79 -15.54 0.67 -3.13
N ILE A 80 -15.59 1.85 -3.76
CA ILE A 80 -16.75 2.27 -4.55
C ILE A 80 -17.03 1.28 -5.69
N ARG A 81 -15.99 0.83 -6.39
CA ARG A 81 -16.13 -0.18 -7.45
C ARG A 81 -16.63 -1.52 -6.92
N ALA A 82 -16.12 -1.94 -5.77
CA ALA A 82 -16.53 -3.20 -5.14
C ALA A 82 -18.01 -3.17 -4.75
N PHE A 83 -18.48 -2.09 -4.14
CA PHE A 83 -19.88 -1.92 -3.79
C PHE A 83 -20.78 -1.79 -5.02
N ASP A 84 -20.38 -1.05 -6.05
CA ASP A 84 -21.12 -0.93 -7.32
C ASP A 84 -21.23 -2.29 -8.02
N ALA A 85 -20.15 -3.06 -8.08
CA ALA A 85 -20.16 -4.41 -8.66
C ALA A 85 -21.04 -5.38 -7.87
N ALA A 86 -21.19 -5.18 -6.55
CA ALA A 86 -22.09 -5.93 -5.70
C ALA A 86 -23.54 -5.45 -5.80
N GLY A 87 -23.82 -4.40 -6.54
CA GLY A 87 -25.16 -3.78 -6.66
C GLY A 87 -25.60 -3.04 -5.39
N VAL A 88 -24.65 -2.56 -4.57
CA VAL A 88 -24.89 -1.84 -3.32
C VAL A 88 -24.69 -0.35 -3.54
N GLY A 89 -25.68 0.46 -3.15
CA GLY A 89 -25.61 1.92 -3.18
C GLY A 89 -24.70 2.46 -2.07
N LEU A 90 -23.92 3.51 -2.37
CA LEU A 90 -23.19 4.28 -1.38
C LEU A 90 -23.75 5.70 -1.31
N ARG A 91 -23.91 6.23 -0.10
CA ARG A 91 -24.33 7.61 0.14
C ARG A 91 -23.45 8.25 1.19
N PHE A 92 -22.86 9.41 0.85
CA PHE A 92 -22.02 10.22 1.73
C PHE A 92 -22.82 11.43 2.16
N LEU A 93 -23.16 11.47 3.46
CA LEU A 93 -24.20 12.38 4.00
C LEU A 93 -23.73 13.83 4.05
N GLU A 94 -22.52 14.10 4.50
CA GLU A 94 -21.97 15.46 4.62
C GLU A 94 -21.44 15.99 3.29
N ASP A 95 -21.01 15.09 2.37
CA ASP A 95 -20.53 15.47 1.05
C ASP A 95 -21.67 15.61 0.02
N ASP A 96 -22.90 15.23 0.38
CA ASP A 96 -24.10 15.17 -0.48
C ASP A 96 -23.87 14.39 -1.80
N ILE A 97 -23.13 13.29 -1.70
CA ILE A 97 -22.78 12.42 -2.83
C ILE A 97 -23.47 11.07 -2.66
N SER A 98 -24.09 10.58 -3.76
CA SER A 98 -24.67 9.24 -3.83
C SER A 98 -24.28 8.55 -5.14
N THR A 99 -23.89 7.27 -5.07
CA THR A 99 -23.64 6.48 -6.29
C THR A 99 -24.92 6.12 -7.04
N GLU A 100 -26.09 6.29 -6.45
CA GLU A 100 -27.39 6.10 -7.08
C GLU A 100 -27.68 7.19 -8.12
N ASN A 101 -27.10 8.38 -7.97
CA ASN A 101 -27.26 9.48 -8.91
C ASN A 101 -26.18 9.39 -10.02
N GLY A 102 -26.61 9.32 -11.29
CA GLY A 102 -25.69 9.23 -12.43
C GLY A 102 -24.63 10.33 -12.48
N LEU A 103 -24.94 11.55 -11.98
CA LEU A 103 -23.97 12.65 -11.87
C LEU A 103 -22.84 12.34 -10.87
N ALA A 104 -23.16 11.73 -9.74
CA ALA A 104 -22.15 11.34 -8.74
C ALA A 104 -21.18 10.27 -9.30
N ARG A 105 -21.67 9.33 -10.12
CA ARG A 105 -20.82 8.39 -10.85
C ARG A 105 -19.82 9.11 -11.77
N VAL A 106 -20.26 10.16 -12.45
CA VAL A 106 -19.39 10.96 -13.34
C VAL A 106 -18.33 11.69 -12.51
N VAL A 107 -18.73 12.36 -11.42
CA VAL A 107 -17.78 13.05 -10.52
C VAL A 107 -16.78 12.09 -9.93
N LEU A 108 -17.22 10.94 -9.44
CA LEU A 108 -16.32 9.90 -8.93
C LEU A 108 -15.39 9.38 -10.03
N ALA A 109 -15.89 9.17 -11.25
CA ALA A 109 -15.04 8.74 -12.37
C ALA A 109 -13.96 9.77 -12.71
N VAL A 110 -14.27 11.06 -12.65
CA VAL A 110 -13.29 12.15 -12.85
C VAL A 110 -12.25 12.18 -11.74
N LEU A 111 -12.66 12.07 -10.47
CA LEU A 111 -11.73 11.99 -9.34
C LEU A 111 -10.81 10.76 -9.44
N VAL A 112 -11.37 9.62 -9.87
CA VAL A 112 -10.60 8.40 -10.17
C VAL A 112 -9.55 8.64 -11.24
N ALA A 113 -9.95 9.26 -12.35
CA ALA A 113 -9.05 9.51 -13.46
C ALA A 113 -7.89 10.44 -13.06
N GLU A 114 -8.18 11.50 -12.29
CA GLU A 114 -7.17 12.44 -11.78
C GLU A 114 -6.19 11.77 -10.83
N ALA A 115 -6.68 10.95 -9.89
CA ALA A 115 -5.81 10.21 -8.98
C ALA A 115 -4.88 9.22 -9.70
N GLN A 116 -5.38 8.56 -10.74
CA GLN A 116 -4.56 7.67 -11.57
C GLN A 116 -3.51 8.44 -12.39
N ALA A 117 -3.86 9.63 -12.87
CA ALA A 117 -2.93 10.50 -13.58
C ALA A 117 -1.80 10.98 -12.65
N GLU A 118 -2.13 11.41 -11.44
CA GLU A 118 -1.14 11.84 -10.44
C GLU A 118 -0.19 10.69 -10.05
N ARG A 119 -0.73 9.49 -9.84
CA ARG A 119 0.09 8.30 -9.54
C ARG A 119 1.05 7.97 -10.67
N ARG A 120 0.61 8.09 -11.94
CA ARG A 120 1.49 7.89 -13.10
C ARG A 120 2.61 8.92 -13.12
N ARG A 121 2.29 10.20 -12.94
CA ARG A 121 3.30 11.28 -12.88
C ARG A 121 4.34 11.05 -11.78
N LEU A 122 3.91 10.58 -10.58
CA LEU A 122 4.82 10.26 -9.48
C LEU A 122 5.71 9.05 -9.80
N GLN A 123 5.18 8.01 -10.44
CA GLN A 123 5.96 6.85 -10.88
C GLN A 123 6.98 7.23 -11.96
N GLU A 124 6.58 8.03 -12.94
CA GLU A 124 7.45 8.54 -14.00
C GLU A 124 8.62 9.34 -13.40
N ARG A 125 8.35 10.34 -12.57
CA ARG A 125 9.38 11.13 -11.87
C ARG A 125 10.32 10.25 -11.04
N THR A 126 9.78 9.23 -10.34
CA THR A 126 10.60 8.32 -9.54
C THR A 126 11.47 7.44 -10.42
N SER A 127 10.96 6.96 -11.57
CA SER A 127 11.74 6.15 -12.50
C SER A 127 12.82 6.96 -13.18
N GLU A 128 12.52 8.17 -13.64
CA GLU A 128 13.49 9.11 -14.21
C GLU A 128 14.59 9.45 -13.21
N GLY A 129 14.22 9.78 -11.98
CA GLY A 129 15.19 10.05 -10.91
C GLY A 129 16.08 8.85 -10.58
N ARG A 130 15.56 7.61 -10.71
CA ARG A 130 16.38 6.39 -10.55
C ARG A 130 17.35 6.18 -11.71
N VAL A 131 16.94 6.47 -12.95
CA VAL A 131 17.80 6.40 -14.12
C VAL A 131 18.93 7.41 -13.97
N GLU A 132 18.61 8.67 -13.74
CA GLU A 132 19.60 9.74 -13.55
C GLU A 132 20.58 9.45 -12.39
N ALA A 133 20.07 8.91 -11.27
CA ALA A 133 20.93 8.53 -10.16
C ALA A 133 21.86 7.35 -10.50
N ARG A 134 21.42 6.38 -11.34
CA ARG A 134 22.29 5.30 -11.85
C ARG A 134 23.38 5.84 -12.77
N GLU A 135 23.05 6.77 -13.66
CA GLU A 135 24.03 7.42 -14.55
C GLU A 135 25.07 8.21 -13.74
N LYS A 136 24.67 8.79 -12.60
CA LYS A 136 25.59 9.42 -11.63
C LYS A 136 26.32 8.42 -10.72
N GLY A 137 26.23 7.10 -10.99
CA GLY A 137 26.92 6.05 -10.24
C GLY A 137 26.31 5.70 -8.90
N VAL A 138 25.10 6.20 -8.57
CA VAL A 138 24.41 5.83 -7.33
C VAL A 138 23.92 4.38 -7.40
N ARG A 139 24.39 3.55 -6.49
CA ARG A 139 23.94 2.16 -6.37
C ARG A 139 22.72 2.09 -5.46
N PHE A 140 21.63 1.51 -6.00
CA PHE A 140 20.41 1.23 -5.23
C PHE A 140 20.48 -0.17 -4.61
N GLY A 141 19.78 -0.35 -3.51
CA GLY A 141 19.69 -1.60 -2.77
C GLY A 141 20.44 -1.59 -1.45
N ARG A 142 20.45 -2.72 -0.77
CA ARG A 142 21.15 -2.87 0.51
C ARG A 142 22.66 -2.73 0.27
N LYS A 143 23.32 -1.90 1.07
CA LYS A 143 24.80 -1.79 1.05
C LYS A 143 25.40 -3.18 1.24
N PRO A 144 26.45 -3.54 0.48
CA PRO A 144 27.17 -4.79 0.71
C PRO A 144 27.63 -4.86 2.16
N SER A 145 27.18 -5.87 2.89
CA SER A 145 27.58 -6.07 4.29
C SER A 145 28.95 -6.76 4.46
N VAL A 146 29.52 -7.19 3.34
CA VAL A 146 30.79 -7.93 3.30
C VAL A 146 31.80 -7.17 2.47
N ASP A 147 32.98 -6.95 3.05
CA ASP A 147 34.11 -6.36 2.34
C ASP A 147 34.68 -7.39 1.36
N ARG A 148 34.35 -7.22 0.08
CA ARG A 148 34.78 -8.09 -1.00
C ARG A 148 36.30 -8.02 -1.25
N ALA A 149 36.89 -6.85 -1.06
CA ALA A 149 38.30 -6.64 -1.25
C ALA A 149 39.11 -7.43 -0.21
N LEU A 150 38.65 -7.40 1.04
CA LEU A 150 39.26 -8.15 2.13
C LEU A 150 39.16 -9.67 1.90
N VAL A 151 38.04 -10.19 1.38
CA VAL A 151 37.90 -11.61 1.02
C VAL A 151 38.93 -12.02 -0.03
N GLN A 152 39.13 -11.20 -1.08
CA GLN A 152 40.10 -11.47 -2.15
C GLN A 152 41.54 -11.38 -1.64
N GLU A 153 41.83 -10.44 -0.75
CA GLU A 153 43.14 -10.28 -0.11
C GLU A 153 43.51 -11.50 0.75
N LEU A 154 42.59 -11.95 1.61
CA LEU A 154 42.80 -13.17 2.40
C LEU A 154 42.99 -14.41 1.52
N ARG A 155 42.34 -14.48 0.37
CA ARG A 155 42.52 -15.55 -0.58
C ARG A 155 43.93 -15.52 -1.25
N ARG A 156 44.44 -14.31 -1.58
CA ARG A 156 45.80 -14.12 -2.10
C ARG A 156 46.89 -14.52 -1.10
N GLN A 157 46.60 -14.32 0.21
CA GLN A 157 47.48 -14.77 1.30
C GLN A 157 47.41 -16.29 1.52
N GLY A 158 46.66 -17.05 0.73
CA GLY A 158 46.64 -18.51 0.77
C GLY A 158 45.56 -19.12 1.68
N LEU A 159 44.69 -18.30 2.32
CA LEU A 159 43.65 -18.83 3.19
C LEU A 159 42.60 -19.62 2.39
N GLY A 160 42.14 -20.73 2.96
CA GLY A 160 41.02 -21.50 2.43
C GLY A 160 39.68 -20.80 2.61
N ALA A 161 38.69 -21.10 1.76
CA ALA A 161 37.33 -20.48 1.88
C ALA A 161 36.69 -20.70 3.25
N THR A 162 36.99 -21.80 3.93
CA THR A 162 36.49 -22.11 5.26
C THR A 162 37.10 -21.19 6.33
N ASP A 163 38.38 -20.89 6.22
CA ASP A 163 39.10 -20.04 7.19
C ASP A 163 38.70 -18.56 6.98
N ILE A 164 38.57 -18.12 5.72
CA ILE A 164 38.05 -16.79 5.39
C ILE A 164 36.62 -16.61 5.96
N ALA A 165 35.75 -17.60 5.77
CA ALA A 165 34.38 -17.57 6.30
C ALA A 165 34.36 -17.45 7.83
N ARG A 166 35.23 -18.17 8.53
CA ARG A 166 35.36 -18.12 9.97
C ARG A 166 35.92 -16.78 10.45
N GLN A 167 36.96 -16.27 9.81
CA GLN A 167 37.63 -15.02 10.19
C GLN A 167 36.76 -13.80 9.97
N MET A 168 35.95 -13.80 8.89
CA MET A 168 35.06 -12.69 8.56
C MET A 168 33.62 -12.84 9.12
N HIS A 169 33.34 -13.91 9.84
CA HIS A 169 32.00 -14.22 10.37
C HIS A 169 30.89 -14.24 9.30
N ILE A 170 31.17 -14.80 8.11
CA ILE A 170 30.25 -14.92 7.00
C ILE A 170 30.07 -16.38 6.57
N GLY A 171 29.01 -16.64 5.79
CA GLY A 171 28.77 -17.97 5.25
C GLY A 171 29.82 -18.38 4.19
N ARG A 172 30.22 -19.65 4.16
CA ARG A 172 31.13 -20.19 3.11
C ARG A 172 30.60 -19.95 1.70
N SER A 173 29.27 -20.08 1.51
CA SER A 173 28.62 -19.77 0.25
C SER A 173 28.87 -18.34 -0.23
N THR A 174 28.85 -17.38 0.71
CA THR A 174 29.14 -15.96 0.42
C THR A 174 30.59 -15.78 -0.04
N VAL A 175 31.55 -16.47 0.61
CA VAL A 175 32.95 -16.43 0.18
C VAL A 175 33.11 -16.98 -1.24
N TYR A 176 32.52 -18.14 -1.54
CA TYR A 176 32.55 -18.70 -2.91
C TYR A 176 31.91 -17.76 -3.92
N THR A 177 30.78 -17.17 -3.62
CA THR A 177 30.12 -16.20 -4.51
C THR A 177 31.02 -15.02 -4.84
N ILE A 178 31.73 -14.47 -3.82
CA ILE A 178 32.64 -13.34 -3.99
C ILE A 178 33.85 -13.73 -4.85
N LEU A 179 34.44 -14.89 -4.59
CA LEU A 179 35.62 -15.37 -5.33
C LEU A 179 35.30 -15.67 -6.80
N HIS A 180 34.12 -16.24 -7.09
CA HIS A 180 33.70 -16.52 -8.47
C HIS A 180 33.21 -15.28 -9.24
N SER A 181 32.64 -14.27 -8.54
CA SER A 181 32.28 -13.03 -9.23
C SER A 181 33.48 -12.18 -9.65
N GLY A 182 34.63 -12.30 -8.95
CA GLY A 182 35.85 -11.64 -9.33
C GLY A 182 36.55 -12.24 -10.59
N GLN A 183 36.17 -13.44 -11.01
CA GLN A 183 36.72 -14.07 -12.27
C GLN A 183 35.97 -13.63 -13.54
N ARG A 184 34.77 -13.02 -13.40
CA ARG A 184 34.01 -12.56 -14.59
C ARG A 184 34.33 -11.13 -15.02
N ASP A 185 35.05 -10.38 -14.21
CA ASP A 185 35.40 -8.96 -14.48
C ASP A 185 36.88 -8.83 -14.95
N ALA A 186 37.57 -9.92 -15.26
CA ALA A 186 38.85 -9.85 -15.93
C ALA A 186 38.61 -9.68 -17.44
N PRO A 187 39.13 -8.62 -18.10
CA PRO A 187 39.06 -8.51 -19.54
C PRO A 187 39.82 -9.70 -20.16
N GLU A 188 39.13 -10.38 -21.05
CA GLU A 188 39.73 -11.37 -21.96
C GLU A 188 40.60 -10.61 -22.96
N ASP A 189 41.84 -10.26 -22.59
CA ASP A 189 42.84 -9.78 -23.53
C ASP A 189 43.45 -10.97 -24.21
N ALA A 190 43.13 -11.00 -25.51
CA ALA A 190 43.68 -11.77 -26.61
C ALA A 190 45.22 -11.84 -26.70
N PRO A 191 45.76 -12.67 -27.52
CA PRO A 191 46.65 -12.16 -28.54
C PRO A 191 46.04 -12.13 -29.94
#